data_eebb2e4063017d8ada68a85c482a0e2a
#
_entry.id   eebb2e4063017d8ada68a85c482a0e2a
#
_cell.length_a   1.000
_cell.length_b   1.000
_cell.length_c   1.000
_cell.angle_alpha   90.00
_cell.angle_beta   90.00
_cell.angle_gamma   90.00
#
_symmetry.space_group_name_H-M   'P 1'
#
loop_
_entity.id
_entity.type
_entity.pdbx_description
1 polymer ?
#
loop_
_entity_poly.entity_id
_entity_poly.type
_entity_poly.pdbx_seq_one_letter_code
_entity_poly.pdbx_strand_id
1 'polypeptide(L)'
;MSRLIRINPRDNVAVALQPLKAGEEALGVTLREDIPAGHKFALCDIAENENVVKYGFPIGHATQPISAGSWVHTHNVKTNLSGLLEYGYHPHPCAMPVDRKATFEGYVREDGRVGIRNEVWIVNTVGCVNGTAKTLERM
;
A
#
# COMPACT_ATOMS: atom_id res chain seq x y z
N MET A 1 19.46 -0.29 13.18
CA MET A 1 18.22 -0.34 12.38
C MET A 1 17.23 0.68 12.95
N SER A 2 16.49 1.38 12.10
CA SER A 2 15.49 2.35 12.58
C SER A 2 14.38 1.61 13.33
N ARG A 3 13.94 2.14 14.47
CA ARG A 3 12.84 1.58 15.28
C ARG A 3 11.46 1.99 14.76
N LEU A 4 11.42 2.97 13.87
CA LEU A 4 10.19 3.54 13.35
C LEU A 4 10.42 4.07 11.93
N ILE A 5 9.34 4.26 11.17
CA ILE A 5 9.39 4.75 9.80
C ILE A 5 8.25 5.73 9.52
N ARG A 6 8.59 6.87 8.94
CA ARG A 6 7.71 7.78 8.22
C ARG A 6 8.09 7.71 6.75
N ILE A 7 7.15 7.40 5.87
CA ILE A 7 7.45 7.09 4.46
C ILE A 7 7.42 8.35 3.61
N ASN A 8 6.44 9.23 3.84
CA ASN A 8 6.28 10.46 3.08
C ASN A 8 6.28 11.67 4.02
N PRO A 9 6.89 12.81 3.64
CA PRO A 9 6.85 14.03 4.46
C PRO A 9 5.44 14.56 4.76
N ARG A 10 4.44 14.20 3.95
CA ARG A 10 3.01 14.57 4.17
C ARG A 10 2.27 13.65 5.15
N ASP A 11 2.90 12.53 5.56
CA ASP A 11 2.26 11.60 6.49
C ASP A 11 2.07 12.28 7.85
N ASN A 12 0.86 12.20 8.39
CA ASN A 12 0.56 12.63 9.77
C ASN A 12 0.60 11.47 10.77
N VAL A 13 1.00 10.28 10.30
CA VAL A 13 1.29 9.12 11.15
C VAL A 13 2.64 8.49 10.79
N ALA A 14 3.24 7.81 11.76
CA ALA A 14 4.41 6.95 11.56
C ALA A 14 4.12 5.54 12.04
N VAL A 15 4.95 4.58 11.65
CA VAL A 15 4.83 3.17 12.03
C VAL A 15 5.96 2.78 12.97
N ALA A 16 5.62 2.14 14.07
CA ALA A 16 6.57 1.50 14.97
C ALA A 16 7.01 0.15 14.36
N LEU A 17 8.30 -0.02 14.08
CA LEU A 17 8.87 -1.27 13.60
C LEU A 17 9.21 -2.23 14.76
N GLN A 18 9.29 -1.71 15.96
CA GLN A 18 9.46 -2.42 17.22
C GLN A 18 8.46 -1.86 18.23
N PRO A 19 8.11 -2.58 19.30
CA PRO A 19 7.27 -2.03 20.36
C PRO A 19 7.89 -0.76 20.94
N LEU A 20 7.08 0.27 21.12
CA LEU A 20 7.44 1.55 21.76
C LEU A 20 6.61 1.70 23.03
N LYS A 21 7.18 2.40 24.01
CA LYS A 21 6.55 2.61 25.32
C LYS A 21 5.95 4.01 25.48
N ALA A 22 4.89 4.09 26.25
CA ALA A 22 4.36 5.37 26.69
C ALA A 22 5.47 6.21 27.32
N GLY A 23 5.50 7.52 26.99
CA GLY A 23 6.52 8.46 27.44
C GLY A 23 7.81 8.47 26.60
N GLU A 24 8.00 7.52 25.65
CA GLU A 24 9.14 7.60 24.72
C GLU A 24 8.95 8.75 23.73
N GLU A 25 10.06 9.39 23.35
CA GLU A 25 10.09 10.35 22.23
C GLU A 25 10.30 9.65 20.90
N ALA A 26 9.45 9.95 19.91
CA ALA A 26 9.46 9.37 18.58
C ALA A 26 9.13 10.45 17.54
N LEU A 27 10.08 10.78 16.65
CA LEU A 27 9.91 11.78 15.58
C LEU A 27 9.37 13.15 16.07
N GLY A 28 9.82 13.57 17.25
CA GLY A 28 9.46 14.88 17.83
C GLY A 28 8.11 14.90 18.56
N VAL A 29 7.51 13.73 18.81
CA VAL A 29 6.30 13.60 19.65
C VAL A 29 6.56 12.65 20.81
N THR A 30 5.98 12.92 21.97
CA THR A 30 5.98 12.02 23.12
C THR A 30 4.80 11.07 23.03
N LEU A 31 5.07 9.76 23.07
CA LEU A 31 4.02 8.74 22.99
C LEU A 31 3.13 8.75 24.23
N ARG A 32 1.82 8.74 24.03
CA ARG A 32 0.82 8.78 25.10
C ARG A 32 0.49 7.42 25.67
N GLU A 33 0.78 6.36 24.92
CA GLU A 33 0.47 4.98 25.25
C GLU A 33 1.47 4.04 24.58
N ASP A 34 1.46 2.76 24.95
CA ASP A 34 2.29 1.74 24.34
C ASP A 34 1.86 1.50 22.90
N ILE A 35 2.80 1.53 21.97
CA ILE A 35 2.55 1.28 20.54
C ILE A 35 3.15 -0.08 20.16
N PRO A 36 2.33 -1.08 19.80
CA PRO A 36 2.83 -2.37 19.37
C PRO A 36 3.62 -2.28 18.04
N ALA A 37 4.50 -3.24 17.79
CA ALA A 37 5.20 -3.34 16.52
C ALA A 37 4.22 -3.49 15.35
N GLY A 38 4.50 -2.82 14.23
CA GLY A 38 3.66 -2.78 13.04
C GLY A 38 2.50 -1.78 13.12
N HIS A 39 2.29 -1.12 14.28
CA HIS A 39 1.20 -0.18 14.47
C HIS A 39 1.61 1.28 14.24
N LYS A 40 0.62 2.13 13.99
CA LYS A 40 0.79 3.56 13.71
C LYS A 40 0.57 4.39 14.96
N PHE A 41 1.27 5.52 15.04
CA PHE A 41 1.00 6.58 16.00
C PHE A 41 0.93 7.95 15.30
N ALA A 42 0.19 8.87 15.86
CA ALA A 42 -0.01 10.21 15.31
C ALA A 42 1.24 11.09 15.51
N LEU A 43 1.65 11.80 14.46
CA LEU A 43 2.78 12.76 14.49
C LEU A 43 2.33 14.19 14.83
N CYS A 44 1.04 14.47 14.73
CA CYS A 44 0.40 15.72 15.10
C CYS A 44 -1.02 15.41 15.59
N ASP A 45 -1.68 16.41 16.14
CA ASP A 45 -3.11 16.31 16.44
C ASP A 45 -3.88 16.16 15.11
N ILE A 46 -4.87 15.27 15.11
CA ILE A 46 -5.75 14.99 13.97
C ILE A 46 -7.18 15.22 14.47
N ALA A 47 -7.89 16.16 13.86
CA ALA A 47 -9.26 16.46 14.25
C ALA A 47 -10.24 15.34 13.84
N GLU A 48 -11.40 15.29 14.48
CA GLU A 48 -12.48 14.40 14.04
C GLU A 48 -12.85 14.69 12.58
N ASN A 49 -13.07 13.65 11.79
CA ASN A 49 -13.32 13.66 10.34
C ASN A 49 -12.13 14.14 9.49
N GLU A 50 -11.00 14.47 10.09
CA GLU A 50 -9.77 14.79 9.36
C GLU A 50 -9.12 13.50 8.80
N ASN A 51 -8.48 13.62 7.63
CA ASN A 51 -7.82 12.50 6.98
C ASN A 51 -6.58 12.05 7.75
N VAL A 52 -6.49 10.74 7.96
CA VAL A 52 -5.25 10.07 8.34
C VAL A 52 -4.45 9.79 7.08
N VAL A 53 -3.27 10.39 6.97
CA VAL A 53 -2.42 10.33 5.77
C VAL A 53 -1.24 9.42 6.02
N LYS A 54 -1.05 8.43 5.14
CA LYS A 54 0.10 7.53 5.09
C LYS A 54 0.50 7.28 3.63
N TYR A 55 1.79 7.18 3.36
CA TYR A 55 2.33 7.11 2.00
C TYR A 55 2.04 8.36 1.14
N GLY A 56 1.73 9.49 1.79
CA GLY A 56 1.32 10.72 1.13
C GLY A 56 -0.15 10.74 0.66
N PHE A 57 -0.95 9.71 1.00
CA PHE A 57 -2.36 9.59 0.63
C PHE A 57 -3.26 9.32 1.84
N PRO A 58 -4.53 9.77 1.82
CA PRO A 58 -5.49 9.42 2.86
C PRO A 58 -5.73 7.90 2.90
N ILE A 59 -5.59 7.32 4.09
CA ILE A 59 -5.91 5.91 4.35
C ILE A 59 -7.24 5.73 5.07
N GLY A 60 -7.86 6.82 5.47
CA GLY A 60 -9.10 6.90 6.22
C GLY A 60 -9.24 8.27 6.87
N HIS A 61 -10.25 8.42 7.73
CA HIS A 61 -10.47 9.62 8.54
C HIS A 61 -10.57 9.26 10.01
N ALA A 62 -10.23 10.21 10.88
CA ALA A 62 -10.39 10.06 12.31
C ALA A 62 -11.87 10.06 12.69
N THR A 63 -12.30 9.13 13.54
CA THR A 63 -13.69 9.05 14.05
C THR A 63 -13.87 9.83 15.36
N GLN A 64 -12.79 10.34 15.91
CA GLN A 64 -12.71 11.18 17.10
C GLN A 64 -11.37 11.93 17.06
N PRO A 65 -11.17 13.02 17.83
CA PRO A 65 -9.89 13.70 17.88
C PRO A 65 -8.77 12.75 18.33
N ILE A 66 -7.65 12.74 17.61
CA ILE A 66 -6.47 11.93 17.92
C ILE A 66 -5.33 12.88 18.24
N SER A 67 -4.83 12.83 19.47
CA SER A 67 -3.70 13.65 19.87
C SER A 67 -2.37 13.11 19.33
N ALA A 68 -1.40 14.00 19.11
CA ALA A 68 -0.03 13.60 18.79
C ALA A 68 0.51 12.60 19.82
N GLY A 69 1.19 11.57 19.34
CA GLY A 69 1.72 10.47 20.14
C GLY A 69 0.71 9.36 20.49
N SER A 70 -0.56 9.50 20.12
CA SER A 70 -1.57 8.45 20.36
C SER A 70 -1.51 7.33 19.32
N TRP A 71 -1.90 6.14 19.73
CA TRP A 71 -2.05 4.99 18.86
C TRP A 71 -3.17 5.19 17.83
N VAL A 72 -2.88 4.91 16.57
CA VAL A 72 -3.80 5.08 15.46
C VAL A 72 -4.19 3.71 14.90
N HIS A 73 -5.46 3.32 15.13
CA HIS A 73 -6.00 2.02 14.71
C HIS A 73 -7.51 2.10 14.46
N THR A 74 -8.17 0.94 14.26
CA THR A 74 -9.60 0.82 13.96
C THR A 74 -10.54 1.40 15.04
N HIS A 75 -10.06 1.62 16.27
CA HIS A 75 -10.86 2.24 17.33
C HIS A 75 -11.03 3.76 17.14
N ASN A 76 -10.16 4.41 16.37
CA ASN A 76 -10.20 5.85 16.13
C ASN A 76 -10.03 6.26 14.68
N VAL A 77 -9.96 5.29 13.73
CA VAL A 77 -9.87 5.54 12.29
C VAL A 77 -10.82 4.64 11.53
N LYS A 78 -11.56 5.21 10.58
CA LYS A 78 -12.43 4.52 9.64
C LYS A 78 -11.95 4.77 8.21
N THR A 79 -12.08 3.75 7.35
CA THR A 79 -11.75 3.87 5.93
C THR A 79 -12.65 4.89 5.23
N ASN A 80 -12.09 5.60 4.24
CA ASN A 80 -12.86 6.48 3.35
C ASN A 80 -13.60 5.71 2.26
N LEU A 81 -13.39 4.40 2.15
CA LEU A 81 -14.11 3.54 1.23
C LEU A 81 -15.52 3.32 1.77
N SER A 82 -16.51 3.98 1.20
CA SER A 82 -17.93 3.84 1.57
C SER A 82 -18.76 3.56 0.31
N GLY A 83 -19.64 2.56 0.40
CA GLY A 83 -20.59 2.22 -0.66
C GLY A 83 -19.99 1.46 -1.85
N LEU A 84 -20.82 1.25 -2.87
CA LEU A 84 -20.41 0.77 -4.18
C LEU A 84 -19.75 1.95 -4.91
N LEU A 85 -18.44 1.88 -5.13
CA LEU A 85 -17.74 2.85 -5.95
C LEU A 85 -18.08 2.55 -7.42
N GLU A 86 -18.61 3.52 -8.14
CA GLU A 86 -18.70 3.43 -9.59
C GLU A 86 -17.29 3.60 -10.16
N TYR A 87 -16.73 2.48 -10.62
CA TYR A 87 -15.43 2.49 -11.29
C TYR A 87 -15.63 2.80 -12.77
N GLY A 88 -15.19 3.96 -13.21
CA GLY A 88 -15.06 4.31 -14.63
C GLY A 88 -13.66 3.94 -15.13
N TYR A 89 -13.57 3.14 -16.19
CA TYR A 89 -12.31 2.95 -16.90
C TYR A 89 -12.06 4.16 -17.81
N HIS A 90 -11.07 4.98 -17.47
CA HIS A 90 -10.63 6.13 -18.28
C HIS A 90 -9.27 5.80 -18.89
N PRO A 91 -9.25 5.19 -20.10
CA PRO A 91 -7.98 4.85 -20.73
C PRO A 91 -7.23 6.12 -21.12
N HIS A 92 -5.97 6.19 -20.73
CA HIS A 92 -5.02 7.18 -21.22
C HIS A 92 -4.04 6.46 -22.17
N PRO A 93 -4.42 6.28 -23.45
CA PRO A 93 -3.55 5.61 -24.40
C PRO A 93 -2.29 6.45 -24.59
N CYS A 94 -1.16 5.89 -24.17
CA CYS A 94 0.14 6.45 -24.48
C CYS A 94 0.59 5.86 -25.80
N ALA A 95 0.65 6.67 -26.87
CA ALA A 95 1.28 6.25 -28.11
C ALA A 95 2.78 6.12 -27.86
N MET A 96 3.26 4.89 -27.75
CA MET A 96 4.69 4.65 -27.76
C MET A 96 5.18 4.76 -29.21
N PRO A 97 6.11 5.67 -29.50
CA PRO A 97 6.72 5.74 -30.83
C PRO A 97 7.49 4.43 -31.04
N VAL A 98 7.11 3.67 -32.08
CA VAL A 98 7.82 2.47 -32.49
C VAL A 98 8.86 2.88 -33.51
N ASP A 99 10.04 3.29 -33.03
CA ASP A 99 11.13 3.75 -33.90
C ASP A 99 11.88 2.62 -34.60
N ARG A 100 11.66 1.36 -34.23
CA ARG A 100 12.37 0.21 -34.80
C ARG A 100 11.41 -0.95 -35.02
N LYS A 101 11.51 -1.60 -36.19
CA LYS A 101 10.94 -2.92 -36.43
C LYS A 101 11.80 -3.93 -35.69
N ALA A 102 11.45 -4.24 -34.45
CA ALA A 102 12.08 -5.32 -33.71
C ALA A 102 11.59 -6.67 -34.27
N THR A 103 12.53 -7.57 -34.54
CA THR A 103 12.23 -8.96 -34.93
C THR A 103 12.75 -9.90 -33.85
N PHE A 104 12.15 -11.08 -33.75
CA PHE A 104 12.57 -12.14 -32.84
C PHE A 104 12.36 -13.51 -33.49
N GLU A 105 13.10 -14.51 -33.04
CA GLU A 105 12.88 -15.92 -33.39
C GLU A 105 11.68 -16.43 -32.57
N GLY A 106 10.71 -17.06 -33.27
CA GLY A 106 9.50 -17.54 -32.61
C GLY A 106 8.96 -18.82 -33.21
N TYR A 107 8.08 -19.51 -32.49
CA TYR A 107 7.37 -20.71 -32.97
C TYR A 107 6.01 -20.29 -33.50
N VAL A 108 5.77 -20.56 -34.79
CA VAL A 108 4.44 -20.38 -35.40
C VAL A 108 3.60 -21.62 -35.10
N ARG A 109 2.46 -21.41 -34.44
CA ARG A 109 1.50 -22.47 -34.09
C ARG A 109 0.56 -22.73 -35.28
N GLU A 110 -0.11 -23.88 -35.28
CA GLU A 110 -1.06 -24.26 -36.34
C GLU A 110 -2.20 -23.25 -36.54
N ASP A 111 -2.60 -22.57 -35.49
CA ASP A 111 -3.63 -21.51 -35.48
C ASP A 111 -3.09 -20.12 -35.90
N GLY A 112 -1.83 -20.03 -36.32
CA GLY A 112 -1.16 -18.81 -36.78
C GLY A 112 -0.64 -17.91 -35.67
N ARG A 113 -0.84 -18.23 -34.38
CA ARG A 113 -0.24 -17.49 -33.26
C ARG A 113 1.26 -17.77 -33.18
N VAL A 114 2.01 -16.76 -32.75
CA VAL A 114 3.47 -16.87 -32.61
C VAL A 114 3.81 -16.81 -31.13
N GLY A 115 4.61 -17.77 -30.67
CA GLY A 115 5.12 -17.81 -29.29
C GLY A 115 6.64 -17.86 -29.29
N ILE A 116 7.26 -17.22 -28.31
CA ILE A 116 8.72 -17.26 -28.07
C ILE A 116 9.10 -18.31 -27.04
N ARG A 117 8.14 -18.74 -26.22
CA ARG A 117 8.31 -19.73 -25.15
C ARG A 117 7.03 -20.55 -25.00
N ASN A 118 7.18 -21.72 -24.40
CA ASN A 118 6.05 -22.57 -24.01
C ASN A 118 5.91 -22.54 -22.49
N GLU A 119 5.41 -21.42 -21.98
CA GLU A 119 5.27 -21.15 -20.56
C GLU A 119 3.81 -20.91 -20.18
N VAL A 120 3.44 -21.30 -18.97
CA VAL A 120 2.19 -20.90 -18.32
C VAL A 120 2.51 -19.84 -17.27
N TRP A 121 1.96 -18.66 -17.44
CA TRP A 121 2.15 -17.57 -16.49
C TRP A 121 0.99 -17.50 -15.52
N ILE A 122 1.31 -17.51 -14.21
CA ILE A 122 0.35 -17.27 -13.14
C ILE A 122 0.52 -15.82 -12.71
N VAL A 123 -0.39 -14.96 -13.18
CA VAL A 123 -0.35 -13.53 -12.88
C VAL A 123 -1.32 -13.21 -11.74
N ASN A 124 -0.77 -12.86 -10.60
CA ASN A 124 -1.56 -12.49 -9.43
C ASN A 124 -2.06 -11.05 -9.54
N THR A 125 -3.35 -10.85 -9.30
CA THR A 125 -3.96 -9.51 -9.26
C THR A 125 -3.80 -8.83 -7.90
N VAL A 126 -3.42 -9.59 -6.87
CA VAL A 126 -3.24 -9.09 -5.49
C VAL A 126 -2.18 -9.92 -4.76
N GLY A 127 -1.37 -9.27 -3.93
CA GLY A 127 -0.23 -9.90 -3.27
C GLY A 127 -0.58 -11.04 -2.29
N CYS A 128 -1.78 -11.03 -1.70
CA CYS A 128 -2.19 -12.06 -0.73
C CYS A 128 -2.36 -13.46 -1.34
N VAL A 129 -2.51 -13.58 -2.68
CA VAL A 129 -2.60 -14.89 -3.36
C VAL A 129 -1.24 -15.43 -3.88
N ASN A 130 -0.14 -14.74 -3.59
CA ASN A 130 1.20 -15.19 -4.04
C ASN A 130 1.56 -16.59 -3.48
N GLY A 131 1.10 -16.93 -2.28
CA GLY A 131 1.31 -18.27 -1.71
C GLY A 131 0.64 -19.36 -2.52
N THR A 132 -0.60 -19.12 -2.96
CA THR A 132 -1.36 -20.05 -3.82
C THR A 132 -0.67 -20.22 -5.17
N ALA A 133 -0.21 -19.13 -5.79
CA ALA A 133 0.50 -19.18 -7.06
C ALA A 133 1.78 -20.03 -6.98
N LYS A 134 2.57 -19.87 -5.91
CA LYS A 134 3.77 -20.69 -5.67
C LYS A 134 3.46 -22.17 -5.46
N THR A 135 2.29 -22.50 -4.93
CA THR A 135 1.86 -23.89 -4.79
C THR A 135 1.50 -24.47 -6.15
N LEU A 136 0.78 -23.74 -6.99
CA LEU A 136 0.43 -24.15 -8.36
C LEU A 136 1.65 -24.31 -9.26
N GLU A 137 2.68 -23.47 -9.12
CA GLU A 137 3.93 -23.57 -9.86
C GLU A 137 4.67 -24.90 -9.64
N ARG A 138 4.48 -25.51 -8.46
CA ARG A 138 5.16 -26.77 -8.07
C ARG A 138 4.39 -28.04 -8.41
N MET A 139 3.18 -27.91 -8.93
CA MET A 139 2.33 -29.02 -9.35
C MET A 139 2.58 -29.41 -10.80
#